data_e5045462f381b7ba18dbed74ea87a0cf
#
_entry.id   e5045462f381b7ba18dbed74ea87a0cf
#
_cell.length_a   1.000
_cell.length_b   1.000
_cell.length_c   1.000
_cell.angle_alpha   90.00
_cell.angle_beta   90.00
_cell.angle_gamma   90.00
#
_symmetry.space_group_name_H-M   'P 1'
#
loop_
_entity.id
_entity.type
_entity.pdbx_description
1 polymer ?
#
loop_
_entity_poly.entity_id
_entity_poly.type
_entity_poly.pdbx_seq_one_letter_code
_entity_poly.pdbx_strand_id
1 'polypeptide(L)'
;MRLDSQRITSIRQFLKTSAIAAGIAATLFATASAYATEYSPNFKNTEITEFINIVGKNLERTIIVDPNVRGKITVRSYDLLTEDQYYQFFLNVLQVYDFAVVEMPSGILKVVRSKDAKTSNIPVVDGDMLNGDEM
;
A
#
# COMPACT_ATOMS: atom_id res chain seq x y z
N MET A 1 -32.26 -39.44 55.49
CA MET A 1 -32.09 -39.83 54.08
C MET A 1 -32.80 -38.96 53.04
N ARG A 2 -33.52 -37.94 53.47
CA ARG A 2 -34.17 -37.02 52.49
C ARG A 2 -33.34 -35.79 52.10
N LEU A 3 -32.17 -35.59 52.67
CA LEU A 3 -31.32 -34.42 52.42
C LEU A 3 -30.36 -34.59 51.21
N ASP A 4 -30.07 -35.79 50.79
CA ASP A 4 -29.10 -36.06 49.70
C ASP A 4 -29.70 -35.84 48.29
N SER A 5 -30.99 -36.08 48.12
CA SER A 5 -31.66 -35.86 46.83
C SER A 5 -31.85 -34.37 46.48
N GLN A 6 -31.93 -33.52 47.49
CA GLN A 6 -32.04 -32.07 47.29
C GLN A 6 -30.73 -31.43 46.85
N ARG A 7 -29.61 -31.95 47.31
CA ARG A 7 -28.29 -31.43 46.94
C ARG A 7 -27.88 -31.78 45.51
N ILE A 8 -28.28 -32.96 45.04
CA ILE A 8 -27.96 -33.41 43.68
C ILE A 8 -28.78 -32.60 42.64
N THR A 9 -29.99 -32.20 42.97
CA THR A 9 -30.80 -31.37 42.08
C THR A 9 -30.25 -29.95 41.91
N SER A 10 -29.66 -29.36 42.95
CA SER A 10 -29.04 -28.06 42.88
C SER A 10 -27.78 -28.05 42.02
N ILE A 11 -26.98 -29.10 42.07
CA ILE A 11 -25.74 -29.23 41.28
C ILE A 11 -26.06 -29.38 39.79
N ARG A 12 -27.12 -30.12 39.47
CA ARG A 12 -27.56 -30.26 38.05
C ARG A 12 -28.09 -28.96 37.45
N GLN A 13 -28.74 -28.14 38.22
CA GLN A 13 -29.18 -26.83 37.74
C GLN A 13 -28.02 -25.86 37.56
N PHE A 14 -26.98 -25.93 38.39
CA PHE A 14 -25.80 -25.11 38.27
C PHE A 14 -24.98 -25.43 37.00
N LEU A 15 -24.92 -26.69 36.60
CA LEU A 15 -24.22 -27.12 35.39
C LEU A 15 -24.95 -26.74 34.09
N LYS A 16 -26.27 -26.61 34.15
CA LYS A 16 -27.06 -26.18 32.97
C LYS A 16 -26.93 -24.69 32.64
N THR A 17 -26.71 -23.84 33.63
CA THR A 17 -26.52 -22.41 33.43
C THR A 17 -25.10 -22.05 32.96
N SER A 18 -24.09 -22.84 33.28
CA SER A 18 -22.71 -22.65 32.80
C SER A 18 -22.55 -22.95 31.31
N ALA A 19 -23.33 -23.85 30.74
CA ALA A 19 -23.21 -24.22 29.31
C ALA A 19 -23.79 -23.15 28.37
N ILE A 20 -24.71 -22.32 28.83
CA ILE A 20 -25.32 -21.26 28.03
C ILE A 20 -24.43 -20.01 27.99
N ALA A 21 -23.65 -19.72 29.03
CA ALA A 21 -22.73 -18.59 29.08
C ALA A 21 -21.50 -18.77 28.19
N ALA A 22 -21.07 -20.00 27.91
CA ALA A 22 -19.94 -20.28 27.02
C ALA A 22 -20.29 -20.18 25.53
N GLY A 23 -21.59 -20.28 25.17
CA GLY A 23 -22.04 -20.20 23.77
C GLY A 23 -22.15 -18.76 23.22
N ILE A 24 -22.24 -17.74 24.07
CA ILE A 24 -22.45 -16.35 23.65
C ILE A 24 -21.11 -15.61 23.43
N ALA A 25 -20.02 -16.08 24.01
CA ALA A 25 -18.70 -15.48 23.87
C ALA A 25 -18.01 -15.81 22.52
N ALA A 26 -18.51 -16.77 21.76
CA ALA A 26 -17.89 -17.22 20.50
C ALA A 26 -18.38 -16.48 19.24
N THR A 27 -19.37 -15.60 19.33
CA THR A 27 -20.01 -14.96 18.16
C THR A 27 -19.61 -13.50 17.91
N LEU A 28 -18.62 -12.96 18.63
CA LEU A 28 -18.16 -11.58 18.48
C LEU A 28 -16.84 -11.45 17.68
N PHE A 29 -16.50 -12.44 16.86
CA PHE A 29 -15.58 -12.19 15.75
C PHE A 29 -16.38 -11.56 14.61
N ALA A 30 -16.69 -10.29 14.77
CA ALA A 30 -17.13 -9.45 13.68
C ALA A 30 -16.02 -9.47 12.62
N THR A 31 -16.27 -10.13 11.50
CA THR A 31 -15.47 -10.03 10.31
C THR A 31 -15.46 -8.58 9.90
N ALA A 32 -14.38 -7.86 10.22
CA ALA A 32 -14.12 -6.56 9.64
C ALA A 32 -13.97 -6.80 8.14
N SER A 33 -15.01 -6.50 7.37
CA SER A 33 -14.92 -6.46 5.92
C SER A 33 -13.95 -5.34 5.59
N ALA A 34 -12.72 -5.70 5.22
CA ALA A 34 -11.78 -4.76 4.65
C ALA A 34 -12.39 -4.29 3.31
N TYR A 35 -12.91 -3.08 3.28
CA TYR A 35 -13.32 -2.44 2.04
C TYR A 35 -12.05 -2.16 1.25
N ALA A 36 -11.78 -2.93 0.21
CA ALA A 36 -10.73 -2.62 -0.75
C ALA A 36 -11.13 -1.35 -1.50
N THR A 37 -10.30 -0.32 -1.42
CA THR A 37 -10.49 0.90 -2.21
C THR A 37 -10.16 0.58 -3.66
N GLU A 38 -11.07 0.89 -4.56
CA GLU A 38 -10.90 0.71 -5.99
C GLU A 38 -10.79 2.08 -6.69
N TYR A 39 -9.95 2.15 -7.71
CA TYR A 39 -9.65 3.37 -8.45
C TYR A 39 -10.03 3.22 -9.92
N SER A 40 -10.62 4.28 -10.51
CA SER A 40 -10.93 4.35 -11.94
C SER A 40 -10.27 5.59 -12.55
N PRO A 41 -8.98 5.52 -12.87
CA PRO A 41 -8.27 6.67 -13.43
C PRO A 41 -8.75 7.03 -14.82
N ASN A 42 -9.08 8.32 -15.03
CA ASN A 42 -9.45 8.89 -16.30
C ASN A 42 -8.91 10.31 -16.39
N PHE A 43 -7.80 10.47 -17.08
CA PHE A 43 -7.10 11.73 -17.26
C PHE A 43 -7.06 12.08 -18.74
N LYS A 44 -7.58 13.24 -19.10
CA LYS A 44 -7.62 13.73 -20.48
C LYS A 44 -6.97 15.11 -20.55
N ASN A 45 -5.86 15.22 -21.26
CA ASN A 45 -5.12 16.47 -21.43
C ASN A 45 -4.77 17.14 -20.11
N THR A 46 -4.44 16.32 -19.10
CA THR A 46 -4.13 16.75 -17.73
C THR A 46 -2.64 17.03 -17.61
N GLU A 47 -2.28 18.08 -16.89
CA GLU A 47 -0.86 18.35 -16.55
C GLU A 47 -0.29 17.16 -15.76
N ILE A 48 0.93 16.74 -16.12
CA ILE A 48 1.56 15.57 -15.48
C ILE A 48 1.78 15.78 -13.99
N THR A 49 2.06 17.00 -13.56
CA THR A 49 2.21 17.36 -12.14
C THR A 49 0.90 17.20 -11.38
N GLU A 50 -0.23 17.57 -11.99
CA GLU A 50 -1.56 17.37 -11.42
C GLU A 50 -1.89 15.87 -11.30
N PHE A 51 -1.61 15.09 -12.34
CA PHE A 51 -1.74 13.63 -12.30
C PHE A 51 -0.95 13.03 -11.16
N ILE A 52 0.33 13.38 -11.00
CA ILE A 52 1.20 12.91 -9.93
C ILE A 52 0.63 13.27 -8.55
N ASN A 53 0.15 14.49 -8.38
CA ASN A 53 -0.45 14.94 -7.12
C ASN A 53 -1.71 14.16 -6.76
N ILE A 54 -2.59 13.91 -7.73
CA ILE A 54 -3.83 13.13 -7.53
C ILE A 54 -3.49 11.69 -7.13
N VAL A 55 -2.55 11.07 -7.83
CA VAL A 55 -2.11 9.70 -7.53
C VAL A 55 -1.45 9.62 -6.15
N GLY A 56 -0.56 10.56 -5.83
CA GLY A 56 0.09 10.62 -4.52
C GLY A 56 -0.90 10.75 -3.38
N LYS A 57 -1.92 11.58 -3.56
CA LYS A 57 -3.01 11.74 -2.58
C LYS A 57 -3.83 10.45 -2.42
N ASN A 58 -4.17 9.80 -3.51
CA ASN A 58 -4.97 8.57 -3.50
C ASN A 58 -4.22 7.39 -2.88
N LEU A 59 -2.92 7.31 -3.09
CA LEU A 59 -2.04 6.28 -2.54
C LEU A 59 -1.46 6.65 -1.16
N GLU A 60 -1.81 7.82 -0.63
CA GLU A 60 -1.25 8.34 0.64
C GLU A 60 0.28 8.34 0.66
N ARG A 61 0.91 8.57 -0.51
CA ARG A 61 2.36 8.61 -0.68
C ARG A 61 2.86 10.03 -0.88
N THR A 62 3.94 10.37 -0.19
CA THR A 62 4.66 11.63 -0.43
C THR A 62 5.46 11.51 -1.72
N ILE A 63 5.20 12.41 -2.67
CA ILE A 63 5.88 12.43 -3.97
C ILE A 63 6.57 13.79 -4.17
N ILE A 64 7.84 13.77 -4.49
CA ILE A 64 8.61 14.93 -4.89
C ILE A 64 8.71 14.93 -6.42
N VAL A 65 8.38 16.04 -7.04
CA VAL A 65 8.41 16.19 -8.50
C VAL A 65 9.57 17.11 -8.89
N ASP A 66 10.44 16.61 -9.76
CA ASP A 66 11.53 17.42 -10.30
C ASP A 66 10.97 18.59 -11.17
N PRO A 67 11.52 19.80 -11.13
CA PRO A 67 11.06 20.94 -11.93
C PRO A 67 11.06 20.72 -13.45
N ASN A 68 11.84 19.76 -13.93
CA ASN A 68 11.91 19.39 -15.34
C ASN A 68 10.80 18.43 -15.78
N VAL A 69 9.99 17.93 -14.84
CA VAL A 69 8.83 17.09 -15.10
C VAL A 69 7.68 17.97 -15.54
N ARG A 70 7.47 18.07 -16.84
CA ARG A 70 6.44 18.91 -17.46
C ARG A 70 5.83 18.22 -18.66
N GLY A 71 4.57 18.48 -18.92
CA GLY A 71 3.84 17.96 -20.08
C GLY A 71 2.41 17.61 -19.72
N LYS A 72 1.66 17.22 -20.74
CA LYS A 72 0.27 16.81 -20.60
C LYS A 72 0.15 15.33 -20.91
N ILE A 73 -0.71 14.67 -20.16
CA ILE A 73 -0.99 13.24 -20.34
C ILE A 73 -2.44 13.03 -20.70
N THR A 74 -2.70 11.95 -21.43
CA THR A 74 -4.04 11.41 -21.66
C THR A 74 -3.98 9.92 -21.44
N VAL A 75 -4.62 9.44 -20.37
CA VAL A 75 -4.66 8.03 -20.00
C VAL A 75 -6.02 7.69 -19.40
N ARG A 76 -6.46 6.46 -19.62
CA ARG A 76 -7.74 5.97 -19.11
C ARG A 76 -7.61 4.49 -18.75
N SER A 77 -8.15 4.11 -17.61
CA SER A 77 -8.47 2.71 -17.30
C SER A 77 -9.95 2.48 -17.50
N TYR A 78 -10.31 1.34 -18.06
CA TYR A 78 -11.71 0.89 -18.17
C TYR A 78 -12.10 -0.01 -17.00
N ASP A 79 -11.12 -0.59 -16.33
CA ASP A 79 -11.31 -1.47 -15.20
C ASP A 79 -11.07 -0.72 -13.89
N LEU A 80 -11.74 -1.17 -12.83
CA LEU A 80 -11.46 -0.75 -11.47
C LEU A 80 -10.13 -1.37 -11.03
N LEU A 81 -9.26 -0.54 -10.52
CA LEU A 81 -7.91 -0.93 -10.10
C LEU A 81 -7.84 -1.00 -8.57
N THR A 82 -7.22 -2.05 -8.06
CA THR A 82 -6.81 -2.11 -6.67
C THR A 82 -5.68 -1.09 -6.41
N GLU A 83 -5.33 -0.84 -5.15
CA GLU A 83 -4.24 0.08 -4.79
C GLU A 83 -2.92 -0.31 -5.47
N ASP A 84 -2.54 -1.59 -5.43
CA ASP A 84 -1.33 -2.09 -6.08
C ASP A 84 -1.38 -1.92 -7.60
N GLN A 85 -2.51 -2.23 -8.22
CA GLN A 85 -2.71 -2.04 -9.66
C GLN A 85 -2.68 -0.56 -10.04
N TYR A 86 -3.22 0.31 -9.20
CA TYR A 86 -3.19 1.74 -9.41
C TYR A 86 -1.77 2.31 -9.31
N TYR A 87 -0.97 1.80 -8.37
CA TYR A 87 0.44 2.14 -8.28
C TYR A 87 1.23 1.68 -9.51
N GLN A 88 1.02 0.44 -9.98
CA GLN A 88 1.63 -0.06 -11.22
C GLN A 88 1.19 0.75 -12.44
N PHE A 89 -0.06 1.11 -12.53
CA PHE A 89 -0.59 2.00 -13.56
C PHE A 89 0.15 3.35 -13.56
N PHE A 90 0.33 3.95 -12.39
CA PHE A 90 1.10 5.18 -12.23
C PHE A 90 2.53 5.07 -12.76
N LEU A 91 3.27 4.02 -12.38
CA LEU A 91 4.63 3.79 -12.86
C LEU A 91 4.68 3.63 -14.38
N ASN A 92 3.77 2.84 -14.95
CA ASN A 92 3.70 2.61 -16.39
C ASN A 92 3.37 3.88 -17.17
N VAL A 93 2.44 4.70 -16.69
CA VAL A 93 2.12 5.98 -17.31
C VAL A 93 3.34 6.89 -17.35
N LEU A 94 4.03 7.07 -16.23
CA LEU A 94 5.23 7.90 -16.17
C LEU A 94 6.32 7.39 -17.11
N GLN A 95 6.50 6.09 -17.20
CA GLN A 95 7.49 5.48 -18.11
C GLN A 95 7.17 5.79 -19.58
N VAL A 96 5.90 5.72 -19.98
CA VAL A 96 5.46 6.05 -21.36
C VAL A 96 5.78 7.49 -21.72
N TYR A 97 5.69 8.40 -20.76
CA TYR A 97 6.00 9.83 -20.95
C TYR A 97 7.47 10.18 -20.64
N ASP A 98 8.35 9.18 -20.56
CA ASP A 98 9.80 9.31 -20.35
C ASP A 98 10.17 9.89 -18.97
N PHE A 99 9.40 9.53 -17.95
CA PHE A 99 9.68 9.81 -16.56
C PHE A 99 9.93 8.53 -15.77
N ALA A 100 10.67 8.64 -14.68
CA ALA A 100 10.95 7.53 -13.77
C ALA A 100 10.65 7.92 -12.33
N VAL A 101 10.27 6.94 -11.54
CA VAL A 101 10.06 7.07 -10.09
C VAL A 101 11.26 6.43 -9.39
N VAL A 102 11.88 7.21 -8.52
CA VAL A 102 12.96 6.74 -7.64
C VAL A 102 12.42 6.72 -6.21
N GLU A 103 12.43 5.55 -5.59
CA GLU A 103 12.06 5.41 -4.19
C GLU A 103 13.27 5.72 -3.31
N MET A 104 13.11 6.67 -2.41
CA MET A 104 14.14 7.07 -1.46
C MET A 104 14.10 6.19 -0.21
N PRO A 105 15.20 6.04 0.55
CA PRO A 105 15.24 5.26 1.78
C PRO A 105 14.22 5.70 2.84
N SER A 106 13.74 6.95 2.76
CA SER A 106 12.68 7.49 3.61
C SER A 106 11.27 7.03 3.22
N GLY A 107 11.11 6.23 2.14
CA GLY A 107 9.82 5.86 1.58
C GLY A 107 9.16 6.94 0.72
N ILE A 108 9.83 8.08 0.52
CA ILE A 108 9.39 9.16 -0.36
C ILE A 108 9.68 8.78 -1.80
N LEU A 109 8.74 9.03 -2.70
CA LEU A 109 8.92 8.82 -4.13
C LEU A 109 9.40 10.11 -4.78
N LYS A 110 10.39 10.03 -5.65
CA LYS A 110 10.88 11.15 -6.45
C LYS A 110 10.62 10.87 -7.93
N VAL A 111 9.91 11.77 -8.60
CA VAL A 111 9.67 11.70 -10.05
C VAL A 111 10.69 12.58 -10.77
N VAL A 112 11.43 11.99 -11.69
CA VAL A 112 12.48 12.62 -12.49
C VAL A 112 12.35 12.21 -13.94
N ARG A 113 13.10 12.84 -14.85
CA ARG A 113 13.24 12.31 -16.21
C ARG A 113 14.00 10.99 -16.20
N SER A 114 13.63 10.07 -17.07
CA SER A 114 14.25 8.74 -17.14
C SER A 114 15.77 8.78 -17.33
N LYS A 115 16.28 9.76 -18.08
CA LYS A 115 17.71 9.97 -18.25
C LYS A 115 18.43 10.39 -16.95
N ASP A 116 17.75 11.17 -16.11
CA ASP A 116 18.32 11.68 -14.86
C ASP A 116 18.27 10.62 -13.76
N ALA A 117 17.30 9.71 -13.80
CA ALA A 117 17.20 8.57 -12.89
C ALA A 117 18.41 7.64 -12.97
N LYS A 118 18.92 7.40 -14.17
CA LYS A 118 20.11 6.55 -14.41
C LYS A 118 21.37 7.15 -13.80
N THR A 119 21.46 8.46 -13.75
CA THR A 119 22.62 9.18 -13.19
C THR A 119 22.56 9.29 -11.66
N SER A 120 21.37 9.32 -11.10
CA SER A 120 21.17 9.45 -9.63
C SER A 120 21.45 8.16 -8.86
N ASN A 121 21.51 7.00 -9.54
CA ASN A 121 21.65 5.70 -8.90
C ASN A 121 23.03 5.06 -9.16
N ILE A 122 24.02 5.82 -9.59
CA ILE A 122 25.40 5.36 -9.62
C ILE A 122 25.97 5.66 -8.24
N PRO A 123 26.26 4.64 -7.41
CA PRO A 123 27.13 4.86 -6.27
C PRO A 123 28.46 5.34 -6.89
N VAL A 124 28.87 6.54 -6.54
CA VAL A 124 30.22 7.00 -6.82
C VAL A 124 31.14 6.06 -6.05
N VAL A 125 31.60 5.04 -6.72
CA VAL A 125 32.77 4.29 -6.27
C VAL A 125 33.90 5.27 -6.45
N ASP A 126 34.31 5.91 -5.39
CA ASP A 126 35.52 6.71 -5.39
C ASP A 126 36.63 5.86 -6.02
N GLY A 127 37.14 6.35 -7.15
CA GLY A 127 38.13 5.66 -7.97
C GLY A 127 39.52 5.65 -7.37
N ASP A 128 39.61 5.30 -6.09
CA ASP A 128 40.89 5.21 -5.35
C ASP A 128 41.45 3.78 -5.26
N MET A 129 40.95 2.89 -6.14
CA MET A 129 41.42 1.51 -6.21
C MET A 129 42.16 1.17 -7.54
N LEU A 130 42.65 2.18 -8.26
CA LEU A 130 43.45 1.94 -9.48
C LEU A 130 44.92 2.42 -9.33
N ASN A 131 45.45 2.43 -8.13
CA ASN A 131 46.88 2.40 -7.91
C ASN A 131 47.30 1.03 -7.40
N GLY A 132 46.95 0.00 -8.18
CA GLY A 132 47.64 -1.28 -8.13
C GLY A 132 48.96 -1.12 -8.88
N ASP A 133 49.93 -0.84 -8.14
CA ASP A 133 51.33 -1.05 -8.31
C ASP A 133 51.70 -2.03 -9.44
N GLU A 134 52.14 -1.48 -10.56
CA GLU A 134 52.85 -2.18 -11.58
C GLU A 134 54.35 -2.16 -11.20
N MET A 135 54.77 -3.23 -10.64
CA MET A 135 56.17 -3.62 -10.65
C MET A 135 56.30 -5.08 -10.97
#